data_a3cf952e70f8919f0a3572262e226f6d
#
_entry.id   a3cf952e70f8919f0a3572262e226f6d
#
_cell.length_a   1.000
_cell.length_b   1.000
_cell.length_c   1.000
_cell.angle_alpha   90.00
_cell.angle_beta   90.00
_cell.angle_gamma   90.00
#
_symmetry.space_group_name_H-M   'P 1'
#
loop_
_entity.id
_entity.type
_entity.pdbx_description
1 polymer ?
#
loop_
_entity_poly.entity_id
_entity_poly.type
_entity_poly.pdbx_seq_one_letter_code
_entity_poly.pdbx_strand_id
1 'polypeptide(L)'
;MAKTPLFRGSCTAIITPFTKTGVDYEQLERNIEFQYENGTAAVVACGTTGENATLTDGEHSEVVRRVIHAAKGRMKVIAGVGGNNTERVLRRAEDAKFMGADGILMICPYYNKTTQ
;
A
#
# COMPACT_ATOMS: atom_id res chain seq x y z
N MET A 1 -2.01 -1.56 -29.25
CA MET A 1 -0.65 -1.38 -28.72
C MET A 1 -0.53 -2.02 -27.34
N ALA A 2 0.43 -2.88 -27.16
CA ALA A 2 0.65 -3.49 -25.84
C ALA A 2 1.15 -2.44 -24.86
N LYS A 3 0.56 -2.40 -23.67
CA LYS A 3 1.02 -1.52 -22.60
C LYS A 3 2.24 -2.14 -21.91
N THR A 4 3.21 -1.31 -21.57
CA THR A 4 4.33 -1.72 -20.74
C THR A 4 3.80 -2.06 -19.33
N PRO A 5 4.11 -3.23 -18.78
CA PRO A 5 3.70 -3.57 -17.44
C PRO A 5 4.36 -2.63 -16.41
N LEU A 6 3.65 -2.36 -15.30
CA LEU A 6 4.17 -1.53 -14.22
C LEU A 6 5.44 -2.14 -13.60
N PHE A 7 5.46 -3.45 -13.46
CA PHE A 7 6.62 -4.20 -12.97
C PHE A 7 6.58 -5.63 -13.53
N ARG A 8 7.69 -6.31 -13.39
CA ARG A 8 7.81 -7.75 -13.68
C ARG A 8 8.51 -8.41 -12.50
N GLY A 9 8.06 -9.59 -12.14
CA GLY A 9 8.63 -10.34 -11.04
C GLY A 9 7.69 -10.41 -9.85
N SER A 10 8.26 -10.57 -8.66
CA SER A 10 7.52 -10.79 -7.44
C SER A 10 6.96 -9.48 -6.89
N CYS A 11 5.72 -9.54 -6.41
CA CYS A 11 5.07 -8.44 -5.72
C CYS A 11 4.58 -8.94 -4.36
N THR A 12 5.08 -8.38 -3.29
CA THR A 12 4.76 -8.81 -1.93
C THR A 12 3.72 -7.88 -1.31
N ALA A 13 2.63 -8.47 -0.83
CA ALA A 13 1.71 -7.78 0.06
C ALA A 13 2.36 -7.75 1.44
N ILE A 14 2.82 -6.58 1.87
CA ILE A 14 3.57 -6.45 3.12
C ILE A 14 2.66 -6.32 4.32
N ILE A 15 3.14 -6.82 5.46
CA ILE A 15 2.48 -6.60 6.75
C ILE A 15 2.72 -5.18 7.23
N THR A 16 1.85 -4.70 8.11
CA THR A 16 2.06 -3.46 8.86
C THR A 16 2.45 -3.84 10.28
N PRO A 17 3.71 -3.65 10.69
CA PRO A 17 4.13 -4.01 12.04
C PRO A 17 3.65 -2.97 13.05
N PHE A 18 3.37 -3.43 14.28
CA PHE A 18 2.86 -2.59 15.36
C PHE A 18 3.73 -2.71 16.60
N THR A 19 3.80 -1.61 17.34
CA THR A 19 4.26 -1.58 18.73
C THR A 19 3.04 -1.58 19.64
N LYS A 20 3.26 -1.47 20.94
CA LYS A 20 2.16 -1.34 21.92
C LYS A 20 1.35 -0.04 21.74
N THR A 21 1.91 0.96 21.07
CA THR A 21 1.31 2.29 20.95
C THR A 21 0.87 2.67 19.52
N GLY A 22 1.20 1.86 18.52
CA GLY A 22 0.81 2.16 17.14
C GLY A 22 1.70 1.46 16.14
N VAL A 23 1.77 1.99 14.93
CA VAL A 23 2.56 1.41 13.84
C VAL A 23 4.06 1.54 14.16
N ASP A 24 4.78 0.45 13.94
CA ASP A 24 6.24 0.42 14.07
C ASP A 24 6.89 0.80 12.73
N TYR A 25 7.10 2.08 12.54
CA TYR A 25 7.64 2.59 11.27
C TYR A 25 9.09 2.16 11.02
N GLU A 26 9.90 2.02 12.06
CA GLU A 26 11.27 1.53 11.89
C GLU A 26 11.30 0.09 11.38
N GLN A 27 10.46 -0.76 11.95
CA GLN A 27 10.37 -2.14 11.48
C GLN A 27 9.79 -2.20 10.07
N LEU A 28 8.83 -1.35 9.76
CA LEU A 28 8.27 -1.24 8.41
C LEU A 28 9.37 -0.93 7.40
N GLU A 29 10.21 0.05 7.68
CA GLU A 29 11.30 0.43 6.78
C GLU A 29 12.33 -0.68 6.63
N ARG A 30 12.66 -1.39 7.72
CA ARG A 30 13.53 -2.57 7.66
C ARG A 30 12.93 -3.70 6.82
N ASN A 31 11.63 -3.90 6.90
CA ASN A 31 10.94 -4.90 6.09
C ASN A 31 10.99 -4.54 4.60
N ILE A 32 10.89 -3.27 4.25
CA ILE A 32 11.04 -2.82 2.86
C ILE A 32 12.45 -3.07 2.34
N GLU A 33 13.46 -2.75 3.14
CA GLU A 33 14.86 -3.02 2.77
C GLU A 33 15.10 -4.52 2.57
N PHE A 34 14.55 -5.35 3.45
CA PHE A 34 14.60 -6.81 3.31
C PHE A 34 14.00 -7.27 1.98
N GLN A 35 12.84 -6.74 1.60
CA GLN A 35 12.20 -7.08 0.34
C GLN A 35 13.09 -6.71 -0.85
N TYR A 36 13.67 -5.53 -0.83
CA TYR A 36 14.57 -5.10 -1.88
C TYR A 36 15.80 -6.00 -1.98
N GLU A 37 16.46 -6.30 -0.86
CA GLU A 37 17.66 -7.14 -0.82
C GLU A 37 17.41 -8.57 -1.34
N ASN A 38 16.18 -9.04 -1.24
CA ASN A 38 15.80 -10.38 -1.70
C ASN A 38 15.12 -10.40 -3.07
N GLY A 39 15.23 -9.31 -3.84
CA GLY A 39 14.84 -9.28 -5.24
C GLY A 39 13.36 -9.04 -5.52
N THR A 40 12.60 -8.57 -4.55
CA THR A 40 11.19 -8.20 -4.76
C THR A 40 11.11 -7.00 -5.71
N ALA A 41 10.24 -7.10 -6.73
CA ALA A 41 10.09 -6.05 -7.74
C ALA A 41 9.10 -4.97 -7.32
N ALA A 42 8.08 -5.32 -6.55
CA ALA A 42 7.04 -4.40 -6.10
C ALA A 42 6.51 -4.82 -4.74
N VAL A 43 5.95 -3.87 -4.00
CA VAL A 43 5.28 -4.14 -2.73
C VAL A 43 3.89 -3.50 -2.72
N VAL A 44 2.95 -4.17 -2.05
CA VAL A 44 1.63 -3.60 -1.78
C VAL A 44 1.61 -3.17 -0.31
N ALA A 45 1.52 -1.88 -0.09
CA ALA A 45 1.34 -1.30 1.25
C ALA A 45 -0.14 -1.14 1.53
N CYS A 46 -0.55 -1.41 2.75
CA CYS A 46 -1.94 -1.23 3.18
C CYS A 46 -2.97 -2.04 2.37
N GLY A 47 -2.58 -3.23 1.91
CA GLY A 47 -3.54 -4.21 1.43
C GLY A 47 -4.24 -4.90 2.60
N THR A 48 -4.96 -5.98 2.34
CA THR A 48 -5.61 -6.77 3.40
C THR A 48 -4.57 -7.33 4.37
N THR A 49 -3.45 -7.84 3.83
CA THR A 49 -2.33 -8.34 4.63
C THR A 49 -1.74 -7.24 5.53
N GLY A 50 -1.75 -6.00 5.08
CA GLY A 50 -1.30 -4.83 5.85
C GLY A 50 -2.34 -4.28 6.81
N GLU A 51 -3.45 -4.99 7.02
CA GLU A 51 -4.49 -4.64 7.98
C GLU A 51 -5.14 -3.28 7.71
N ASN A 52 -5.29 -2.96 6.43
CA ASN A 52 -5.86 -1.71 5.94
C ASN A 52 -7.19 -1.32 6.64
N ALA A 53 -8.06 -2.30 6.88
CA ALA A 53 -9.39 -2.05 7.43
C ALA A 53 -9.36 -1.42 8.83
N THR A 54 -8.31 -1.67 9.60
CA THR A 54 -8.18 -1.20 10.98
C THR A 54 -7.26 0.00 11.14
N LEU A 55 -6.61 0.46 10.07
CA LEU A 55 -5.77 1.65 10.11
C LEU A 55 -6.63 2.91 10.03
N THR A 56 -6.27 3.91 10.83
CA THR A 56 -6.84 5.26 10.65
C THR A 56 -6.35 5.86 9.33
N ASP A 57 -7.00 6.90 8.85
CA ASP A 57 -6.57 7.57 7.63
C ASP A 57 -5.16 8.18 7.78
N GLY A 58 -4.85 8.71 8.96
CA GLY A 58 -3.50 9.21 9.25
C GLY A 58 -2.44 8.11 9.24
N GLU A 59 -2.75 6.96 9.85
CA GLU A 59 -1.84 5.80 9.82
C GLU A 59 -1.65 5.27 8.41
N HIS A 60 -2.73 5.17 7.64
CA HIS A 60 -2.68 4.73 6.24
C HIS A 60 -1.76 5.63 5.41
N SER A 61 -1.95 6.93 5.48
CA SER A 61 -1.13 7.91 4.75
C SER A 61 0.34 7.81 5.16
N GLU A 62 0.61 7.72 6.46
CA GLU A 62 2.00 7.65 6.94
C GLU A 62 2.68 6.34 6.55
N VAL A 63 1.97 5.21 6.60
CA VAL A 63 2.51 3.92 6.16
C VAL A 63 2.87 3.99 4.67
N VAL A 64 1.96 4.47 3.83
CA VAL A 64 2.22 4.59 2.39
C VAL A 64 3.42 5.51 2.13
N ARG A 65 3.46 6.64 2.80
CA ARG A 65 4.57 7.60 2.67
C ARG A 65 5.91 6.97 3.04
N ARG A 66 5.95 6.26 4.16
CA ARG A 66 7.18 5.60 4.63
C ARG A 66 7.64 4.50 3.69
N VAL A 67 6.71 3.71 3.15
CA VAL A 67 7.02 2.65 2.19
C VAL A 67 7.61 3.25 0.92
N ILE A 68 7.01 4.30 0.38
CA ILE A 68 7.52 4.98 -0.82
C ILE A 68 8.94 5.51 -0.57
N HIS A 69 9.14 6.16 0.57
CA HIS A 69 10.46 6.69 0.95
C HIS A 69 11.50 5.58 1.08
N ALA A 70 11.16 4.48 1.76
CA ALA A 70 12.09 3.36 1.96
C ALA A 70 12.39 2.62 0.65
N ALA A 71 11.44 2.54 -0.25
CA ALA A 71 11.63 1.90 -1.56
C ALA A 71 12.62 2.68 -2.44
N LYS A 72 12.70 3.99 -2.30
CA LYS A 72 13.65 4.88 -3.01
C LYS A 72 13.62 4.72 -4.53
N GLY A 73 12.48 4.42 -5.11
CA GLY A 73 12.35 4.16 -6.54
C GLY A 73 12.95 2.84 -7.02
N ARG A 74 13.52 2.03 -6.14
CA ARG A 74 14.14 0.74 -6.46
C ARG A 74 13.11 -0.37 -6.65
N MET A 75 11.96 -0.24 -6.00
CA MET A 75 10.80 -1.13 -6.14
C MET A 75 9.57 -0.28 -6.44
N LYS A 76 8.62 -0.85 -7.15
CA LYS A 76 7.32 -0.20 -7.35
C LYS A 76 6.49 -0.32 -6.07
N VAL A 77 5.76 0.73 -5.74
CA VAL A 77 4.89 0.77 -4.57
C VAL A 77 3.43 0.89 -5.03
N ILE A 78 2.64 -0.09 -4.64
CA ILE A 78 1.20 -0.11 -4.89
C ILE A 78 0.54 0.17 -3.53
N ALA A 79 -0.30 1.20 -3.47
CA ALA A 79 -1.03 1.53 -2.26
C ALA A 79 -2.41 0.86 -2.27
N GLY A 80 -2.69 0.07 -1.25
CA GLY A 80 -4.03 -0.47 -1.03
C GLY A 80 -4.94 0.65 -0.53
N VAL A 81 -5.97 0.96 -1.29
CA VAL A 81 -6.91 2.04 -0.97
C VAL A 81 -8.33 1.54 -0.81
N GLY A 82 -8.53 0.24 -0.96
CA GLY A 82 -9.85 -0.38 -0.90
C GLY A 82 -10.55 -0.19 0.43
N GLY A 83 -11.87 -0.25 0.38
CA GLY A 83 -12.73 -0.14 1.55
C GLY A 83 -14.18 -0.19 1.13
N ASN A 84 -15.08 -0.14 2.11
CA ASN A 84 -16.52 -0.18 1.85
C ASN A 84 -17.18 1.19 1.82
N ASN A 85 -16.41 2.26 1.92
CA ASN A 85 -16.86 3.65 1.78
C ASN A 85 -16.19 4.26 0.56
N THR A 86 -16.92 4.43 -0.52
CA THR A 86 -16.39 4.89 -1.80
C THR A 86 -15.70 6.25 -1.70
N GLU A 87 -16.29 7.19 -0.98
CA GLU A 87 -15.70 8.52 -0.81
C GLU A 87 -14.35 8.46 -0.11
N ARG A 88 -14.24 7.64 0.92
CA ARG A 88 -12.98 7.41 1.64
C ARG A 88 -11.93 6.75 0.73
N VAL A 89 -12.35 5.80 -0.10
CA VAL A 89 -11.46 5.16 -1.08
C VAL A 89 -10.91 6.17 -2.06
N LEU A 90 -11.76 7.07 -2.57
CA LEU A 90 -11.33 8.12 -3.50
C LEU A 90 -10.30 9.04 -2.87
N ARG A 91 -10.52 9.47 -1.63
CA ARG A 91 -9.56 10.30 -0.89
C ARG A 91 -8.23 9.60 -0.70
N ARG A 92 -8.25 8.33 -0.31
CA ARG A 92 -7.03 7.54 -0.15
C ARG A 92 -6.27 7.36 -1.47
N ALA A 93 -7.00 7.18 -2.58
CA ALA A 93 -6.40 7.08 -3.89
C ALA A 93 -5.73 8.38 -4.32
N GLU A 94 -6.37 9.51 -4.07
CA GLU A 94 -5.79 10.83 -4.35
C GLU A 94 -4.54 11.09 -3.52
N ASP A 95 -4.58 10.77 -2.22
CA ASP A 95 -3.43 10.90 -1.33
C ASP A 95 -2.26 10.03 -1.80
N ALA A 96 -2.53 8.79 -2.16
CA ALA A 96 -1.50 7.87 -2.65
C ALA A 96 -0.86 8.39 -3.94
N LYS A 97 -1.66 8.91 -4.85
CA LYS A 97 -1.16 9.53 -6.08
C LYS A 97 -0.27 10.73 -5.77
N PHE A 98 -0.73 11.61 -4.88
CA PHE A 98 0.03 12.80 -4.48
C PHE A 98 1.37 12.43 -3.84
N MET A 99 1.40 11.38 -3.02
CA MET A 99 2.63 10.90 -2.39
C MET A 99 3.59 10.20 -3.35
N GLY A 100 3.15 9.86 -4.54
CA GLY A 100 4.00 9.24 -5.55
C GLY A 100 3.94 7.72 -5.62
N ALA A 101 2.85 7.10 -5.16
CA ALA A 101 2.63 5.67 -5.38
C ALA A 101 2.58 5.36 -6.87
N ASP A 102 3.15 4.23 -7.27
CA ASP A 102 3.19 3.81 -8.67
C ASP A 102 1.88 3.22 -9.16
N GLY A 103 1.07 2.73 -8.24
CA GLY A 103 -0.24 2.17 -8.54
C GLY A 103 -1.12 2.12 -7.29
N ILE A 104 -2.38 1.79 -7.49
CA ILE A 104 -3.33 1.58 -6.39
C ILE A 104 -3.99 0.23 -6.55
N LEU A 105 -4.35 -0.38 -5.41
CA LEU A 105 -5.12 -1.61 -5.35
C LEU A 105 -6.48 -1.29 -4.74
N MET A 106 -7.52 -1.45 -5.53
CA MET A 106 -8.90 -1.26 -5.09
C MET A 106 -9.62 -2.60 -5.06
N ILE A 107 -10.55 -2.73 -4.13
CA ILE A 107 -11.42 -3.89 -4.03
C ILE A 107 -12.88 -3.45 -4.14
N CYS A 108 -13.75 -4.37 -4.52
CA CYS A 108 -15.19 -4.12 -4.47
C CYS A 108 -15.61 -3.86 -3.02
N PRO A 109 -16.57 -2.95 -2.76
CA PRO A 109 -17.02 -2.69 -1.40
C PRO A 109 -17.51 -3.99 -0.74
N TYR A 110 -16.88 -4.32 0.38
CA TYR A 110 -17.27 -5.50 1.14
C TYR A 110 -18.43 -5.16 2.08
N TYR A 111 -19.22 -6.15 2.43
CA TYR A 111 -20.37 -6.03 3.31
C TYR A 111 -21.53 -5.23 2.73
N ASN A 112 -21.31 -4.45 1.68
CA ASN A 112 -22.34 -3.66 1.01
C ASN A 112 -22.58 -4.20 -0.38
N LYS A 113 -23.84 -4.50 -0.69
CA LYS A 113 -24.22 -4.90 -2.04
C LYS A 113 -24.37 -3.66 -2.91
N THR A 114 -23.56 -3.56 -3.96
CA THR A 114 -23.58 -2.42 -4.85
C THR A 114 -23.92 -2.85 -6.28
N THR A 115 -24.45 -1.91 -7.04
CA THR A 115 -24.56 -2.01 -8.51
C THR A 115 -23.40 -1.26 -9.14
N GLN A 116 -23.15 -1.54 -10.41
CA GLN A 116 -22.11 -0.81 -11.13
C GLN A 116 -22.54 0.65 -11.42
#